data_8a870412b447d70188fea8c55b50337e
#
_entry.id   8a870412b447d70188fea8c55b50337e
#
_cell.length_a   1.000
_cell.length_b   1.000
_cell.length_c   1.000
_cell.angle_alpha   90.00
_cell.angle_beta   90.00
_cell.angle_gamma   90.00
#
_symmetry.space_group_name_H-M   'P 1'
#
loop_
_entity.id
_entity.type
_entity.pdbx_description
1 polymer ?
#
loop_
_entity_poly.entity_id
_entity_poly.type
_entity_poly.pdbx_seq_one_letter_code
_entity_poly.pdbx_strand_id
1 'polypeptide(L)'
;MSAVNSPKPHPAPELGDMKESEFRRFGHELIDWIADYFENIDQLPVLPNMEPGDLKAQLPSVPPEHGESMENIIADVDRLIAPALTHWSHPSFFAYFATSTSGPGILGELLSAAFDNKSMLWRTSPASTELEEVVLDW
;
A
#
# COMPACT_ATOMS: atom_id res chain seq x y z
N MET A 1 -49.37 25.94 -17.68
CA MET A 1 -48.61 25.69 -16.41
C MET A 1 -47.62 24.58 -16.72
N SER A 2 -46.38 24.95 -16.95
CA SER A 2 -45.29 24.01 -17.32
C SER A 2 -44.66 23.45 -16.06
N ALA A 3 -44.64 22.14 -15.92
CA ALA A 3 -44.01 21.47 -14.76
C ALA A 3 -42.47 21.65 -14.85
N VAL A 4 -41.93 22.32 -13.84
CA VAL A 4 -40.47 22.46 -13.66
C VAL A 4 -39.91 21.07 -13.34
N ASN A 5 -39.14 20.53 -14.29
CA ASN A 5 -38.46 19.26 -14.15
C ASN A 5 -37.30 19.46 -13.18
N SER A 6 -37.50 19.17 -11.89
CA SER A 6 -36.43 19.20 -10.90
C SER A 6 -35.38 18.12 -11.25
N PRO A 7 -34.10 18.43 -11.30
CA PRO A 7 -33.07 17.44 -11.53
C PRO A 7 -33.14 16.37 -10.44
N LYS A 8 -33.12 15.09 -10.85
CA LYS A 8 -33.00 13.97 -9.90
C LYS A 8 -31.74 14.16 -9.06
N PRO A 9 -31.82 14.00 -7.74
CA PRO A 9 -30.63 14.08 -6.90
C PRO A 9 -29.64 13.00 -7.38
N HIS A 10 -28.40 13.41 -7.61
CA HIS A 10 -27.32 12.45 -7.80
C HIS A 10 -27.28 11.53 -6.58
N PRO A 11 -27.13 10.19 -6.77
CA PRO A 11 -26.93 9.32 -5.64
C PRO A 11 -25.72 9.84 -4.85
N ALA A 12 -25.88 9.95 -3.53
CA ALA A 12 -24.75 10.26 -2.66
C ALA A 12 -23.62 9.27 -2.95
N PRO A 13 -22.35 9.71 -2.96
CA PRO A 13 -21.24 8.78 -3.12
C PRO A 13 -21.39 7.67 -2.08
N GLU A 14 -21.26 6.41 -2.49
CA GLU A 14 -21.24 5.29 -1.57
C GLU A 14 -20.05 5.52 -0.63
N LEU A 15 -20.33 5.96 0.60
CA LEU A 15 -19.34 6.05 1.67
C LEU A 15 -19.16 4.62 2.20
N GLY A 16 -18.14 3.96 1.74
CA GLY A 16 -17.85 2.57 2.13
C GLY A 16 -16.49 2.12 1.62
N ASP A 17 -16.06 1.02 2.14
CA ASP A 17 -14.85 0.32 1.68
C ASP A 17 -15.12 -0.33 0.31
N MET A 18 -14.06 -0.77 -0.38
CA MET A 18 -14.21 -1.47 -1.66
C MET A 18 -14.92 -2.81 -1.45
N LYS A 19 -15.59 -3.30 -2.51
CA LYS A 19 -16.26 -4.60 -2.49
C LYS A 19 -15.23 -5.73 -2.39
N GLU A 20 -15.63 -6.84 -1.75
CA GLU A 20 -14.75 -8.01 -1.56
C GLU A 20 -14.20 -8.58 -2.88
N SER A 21 -14.97 -8.46 -3.98
CA SER A 21 -14.51 -8.89 -5.30
C SER A 21 -13.41 -7.99 -5.86
N GLU A 22 -13.49 -6.69 -5.61
CA GLU A 22 -12.49 -5.70 -6.00
C GLU A 22 -11.25 -5.83 -5.12
N PHE A 23 -11.43 -5.96 -3.81
CA PHE A 23 -10.33 -6.24 -2.88
C PHE A 23 -9.54 -7.48 -3.29
N ARG A 24 -10.23 -8.58 -3.66
CA ARG A 24 -9.57 -9.79 -4.14
C ARG A 24 -8.80 -9.54 -5.43
N ARG A 25 -9.39 -8.85 -6.40
CA ARG A 25 -8.77 -8.54 -7.70
C ARG A 25 -7.50 -7.72 -7.51
N PHE A 26 -7.61 -6.60 -6.81
CA PHE A 26 -6.48 -5.71 -6.58
C PHE A 26 -5.43 -6.30 -5.64
N GLY A 27 -5.85 -7.15 -4.68
CA GLY A 27 -4.92 -7.89 -3.84
C GLY A 27 -4.04 -8.84 -4.66
N HIS A 28 -4.61 -9.57 -5.63
CA HIS A 28 -3.82 -10.41 -6.53
C HIS A 28 -2.90 -9.56 -7.42
N GLU A 29 -3.39 -8.48 -8.00
CA GLU A 29 -2.60 -7.56 -8.84
C GLU A 29 -1.41 -6.97 -8.07
N LEU A 30 -1.61 -6.56 -6.81
CA LEU A 30 -0.52 -6.05 -5.96
C LEU A 30 0.48 -7.14 -5.56
N ILE A 31 0.04 -8.36 -5.32
CA ILE A 31 0.94 -9.47 -5.02
C ILE A 31 1.79 -9.81 -6.25
N ASP A 32 1.20 -9.84 -7.43
CA ASP A 32 1.92 -10.07 -8.69
C ASP A 32 2.93 -8.93 -8.93
N TRP A 33 2.51 -7.67 -8.76
CA TRP A 33 3.41 -6.51 -8.87
C TRP A 33 4.60 -6.59 -7.88
N ILE A 34 4.36 -6.97 -6.63
CA ILE A 34 5.43 -7.14 -5.63
C ILE A 34 6.39 -8.26 -6.02
N ALA A 35 5.88 -9.36 -6.54
CA ALA A 35 6.70 -10.48 -7.00
C ALA A 35 7.59 -10.05 -8.17
N ASP A 36 7.02 -9.38 -9.18
CA ASP A 36 7.75 -8.83 -10.32
C ASP A 36 8.80 -7.79 -9.91
N TYR A 37 8.47 -6.93 -8.93
CA TYR A 37 9.42 -5.98 -8.36
C TYR A 37 10.64 -6.68 -7.74
N PHE A 38 10.44 -7.75 -6.96
CA PHE A 38 11.55 -8.49 -6.39
C PHE A 38 12.36 -9.27 -7.42
N GLU A 39 11.70 -9.83 -8.42
CA GLU A 39 12.36 -10.56 -9.50
C GLU A 39 13.27 -9.64 -10.34
N ASN A 40 12.89 -8.38 -10.51
CA ASN A 40 13.58 -7.41 -11.34
C ASN A 40 14.35 -6.33 -10.55
N ILE A 41 14.49 -6.47 -9.24
CA ILE A 41 15.09 -5.42 -8.39
C ILE A 41 16.54 -5.09 -8.77
N ASP A 42 17.29 -6.04 -9.28
CA ASP A 42 18.68 -5.88 -9.74
C ASP A 42 18.80 -5.04 -11.01
N GLN A 43 17.70 -4.83 -11.75
CA GLN A 43 17.63 -3.96 -12.92
C GLN A 43 17.33 -2.49 -12.55
N LEU A 44 16.92 -2.23 -11.31
CA LEU A 44 16.61 -0.89 -10.82
C LEU A 44 17.87 -0.19 -10.30
N PRO A 45 17.92 1.15 -10.29
CA PRO A 45 19.01 1.86 -9.62
C PRO A 45 18.89 1.72 -8.11
N VAL A 46 20.01 1.55 -7.40
CA VAL A 46 20.02 1.49 -5.91
C VAL A 46 19.43 2.76 -5.30
N LEU A 47 19.78 3.92 -5.84
CA LEU A 47 19.33 5.24 -5.41
C LEU A 47 18.50 5.89 -6.51
N PRO A 48 17.42 6.60 -6.16
CA PRO A 48 16.66 7.37 -7.14
C PRO A 48 17.52 8.51 -7.72
N ASN A 49 17.34 8.80 -8.99
CA ASN A 49 17.95 9.97 -9.62
C ASN A 49 17.01 11.17 -9.50
N MET A 50 16.86 11.70 -8.28
CA MET A 50 15.92 12.78 -7.97
C MET A 50 16.54 13.79 -7.00
N GLU A 51 16.11 15.05 -7.13
CA GLU A 51 16.43 16.12 -6.18
C GLU A 51 15.26 16.39 -5.22
N PRO A 52 15.51 16.98 -4.04
CA PRO A 52 14.45 17.36 -3.12
C PRO A 52 13.39 18.28 -3.79
N GLY A 53 12.17 17.81 -3.86
CA GLY A 53 11.04 18.53 -4.47
C GLY A 53 10.55 17.96 -5.80
N ASP A 54 11.33 17.14 -6.48
CA ASP A 54 10.97 16.60 -7.79
C ASP A 54 9.69 15.74 -7.74
N LEU A 55 9.59 14.84 -6.76
CA LEU A 55 8.37 14.07 -6.57
C LEU A 55 7.20 14.97 -6.16
N LYS A 56 7.44 15.90 -5.24
CA LYS A 56 6.40 16.84 -4.78
C LYS A 56 5.80 17.66 -5.93
N ALA A 57 6.62 18.06 -6.91
CA ALA A 57 6.17 18.81 -8.06
C ALA A 57 5.28 18.00 -9.03
N GLN A 58 5.32 16.68 -8.95
CA GLN A 58 4.51 15.76 -9.75
C GLN A 58 3.19 15.37 -9.07
N LEU A 59 3.05 15.66 -7.78
CA LEU A 59 1.85 15.35 -7.00
C LEU A 59 0.85 16.53 -7.04
N PRO A 60 -0.45 16.27 -6.87
CA PRO A 60 -1.46 17.32 -6.80
C PRO A 60 -1.15 18.32 -5.68
N SER A 61 -1.30 19.62 -5.94
CA SER A 61 -1.05 20.68 -4.96
C SER A 61 -2.16 20.84 -3.91
N VAL A 62 -3.30 20.23 -4.15
CA VAL A 62 -4.47 20.21 -3.26
C VAL A 62 -5.01 18.78 -3.14
N PRO A 63 -5.67 18.44 -2.04
CA PRO A 63 -6.29 17.13 -1.91
C PRO A 63 -7.38 16.94 -2.97
N PRO A 64 -7.56 15.71 -3.50
CA PRO A 64 -8.61 15.42 -4.46
C PRO A 64 -10.00 15.60 -3.82
N GLU A 65 -10.94 16.17 -4.59
CA GLU A 65 -12.34 16.30 -4.15
C GLU A 65 -13.11 14.98 -4.23
N HIS A 66 -12.65 14.06 -5.06
CA HIS A 66 -13.23 12.74 -5.28
C HIS A 66 -12.15 11.66 -5.20
N GLY A 67 -12.56 10.44 -4.81
CA GLY A 67 -11.68 9.28 -4.84
C GLY A 67 -11.29 8.90 -6.27
N GLU A 68 -10.14 8.29 -6.42
CA GLU A 68 -9.66 7.74 -7.68
C GLU A 68 -9.86 6.23 -7.74
N SER A 69 -9.78 5.66 -8.94
CA SER A 69 -9.82 4.21 -9.10
C SER A 69 -8.54 3.57 -8.56
N MET A 70 -8.64 2.35 -8.06
CA MET A 70 -7.47 1.62 -7.55
C MET A 70 -6.46 1.32 -8.65
N GLU A 71 -6.91 1.17 -9.91
CA GLU A 71 -6.05 1.04 -11.07
C GLU A 71 -5.12 2.25 -11.25
N ASN A 72 -5.66 3.47 -11.09
CA ASN A 72 -4.87 4.69 -11.17
C ASN A 72 -3.86 4.78 -10.03
N ILE A 73 -4.29 4.40 -8.81
CA ILE A 73 -3.42 4.39 -7.62
C ILE A 73 -2.24 3.42 -7.81
N ILE A 74 -2.50 2.21 -8.31
CA ILE A 74 -1.45 1.21 -8.59
C ILE A 74 -0.51 1.72 -9.70
N ALA A 75 -1.07 2.32 -10.77
CA ALA A 75 -0.27 2.91 -11.83
C ALA A 75 0.61 4.08 -11.33
N ASP A 76 0.14 4.86 -10.37
CA ASP A 76 0.94 5.92 -9.74
C ASP A 76 2.05 5.37 -8.84
N VAL A 77 1.82 4.24 -8.17
CA VAL A 77 2.90 3.53 -7.44
C VAL A 77 4.02 3.16 -8.41
N ASP A 78 3.71 2.56 -9.54
CA ASP A 78 4.69 2.15 -10.55
C ASP A 78 5.40 3.35 -11.21
N ARG A 79 4.64 4.38 -11.57
CA ARG A 79 5.12 5.51 -12.34
C ARG A 79 5.84 6.57 -11.50
N LEU A 80 5.36 6.84 -10.28
CA LEU A 80 5.83 7.97 -9.45
C LEU A 80 6.59 7.51 -8.21
N ILE A 81 6.08 6.48 -7.53
CA ILE A 81 6.59 6.11 -6.21
C ILE A 81 7.78 5.19 -6.32
N ALA A 82 7.67 4.08 -7.05
CA ALA A 82 8.75 3.10 -7.16
C ALA A 82 10.06 3.71 -7.70
N PRO A 83 10.06 4.56 -8.75
CA PRO A 83 11.27 5.22 -9.23
C PRO A 83 11.87 6.25 -8.25
N ALA A 84 11.10 6.71 -7.27
CA ALA A 84 11.52 7.67 -6.25
C ALA A 84 12.05 7.01 -4.97
N LEU A 85 12.08 5.68 -4.90
CA LEU A 85 12.54 4.94 -3.72
C LEU A 85 14.02 4.61 -3.80
N THR A 86 14.66 4.56 -2.63
CA THR A 86 15.92 3.82 -2.46
C THR A 86 15.57 2.34 -2.28
N HIS A 87 16.11 1.50 -3.15
CA HIS A 87 15.80 0.07 -3.16
C HIS A 87 16.68 -0.69 -2.16
N TRP A 88 16.25 -0.72 -0.89
CA TRP A 88 17.00 -1.31 0.22
C TRP A 88 17.28 -2.81 0.06
N SER A 89 16.41 -3.52 -0.65
CA SER A 89 16.59 -4.95 -0.95
C SER A 89 17.44 -5.22 -2.20
N HIS A 90 17.97 -4.16 -2.84
CA HIS A 90 18.82 -4.31 -4.01
C HIS A 90 20.14 -5.02 -3.63
N PRO A 91 20.62 -6.02 -4.41
CA PRO A 91 21.83 -6.77 -4.09
C PRO A 91 23.12 -5.92 -4.02
N SER A 92 23.11 -4.72 -4.61
CA SER A 92 24.22 -3.76 -4.53
C SER A 92 24.00 -2.65 -3.49
N PHE A 93 23.04 -2.77 -2.58
CA PHE A 93 22.86 -1.82 -1.49
C PHE A 93 23.75 -2.20 -0.30
N PHE A 94 24.79 -1.39 -0.03
CA PHE A 94 25.80 -1.65 1.01
C PHE A 94 25.86 -0.55 2.06
N ALA A 95 24.79 0.20 2.26
CA ALA A 95 24.76 1.30 3.22
C ALA A 95 23.83 1.00 4.41
N TYR A 96 24.09 1.66 5.53
CA TYR A 96 23.29 1.58 6.76
C TYR A 96 23.11 0.15 7.31
N PHE A 97 22.04 -0.08 8.05
CA PHE A 97 21.62 -1.38 8.57
C PHE A 97 20.34 -1.80 7.87
N ALA A 98 20.46 -2.40 6.69
CA ALA A 98 19.30 -2.89 5.97
C ALA A 98 18.69 -4.08 6.71
N THR A 99 17.44 -3.95 7.11
CA THR A 99 16.61 -5.09 7.49
C THR A 99 16.00 -5.65 6.22
N SER A 100 16.31 -6.91 5.92
CA SER A 100 15.78 -7.54 4.70
C SER A 100 14.28 -7.78 4.83
N THR A 101 13.55 -7.39 3.80
CA THR A 101 12.16 -7.78 3.58
C THR A 101 12.10 -9.24 3.16
N SER A 102 11.08 -9.97 3.60
CA SER A 102 10.87 -11.35 3.21
C SER A 102 9.42 -11.57 2.78
N GLY A 103 9.19 -12.47 1.83
CA GLY A 103 7.83 -12.81 1.39
C GLY A 103 6.91 -13.22 2.56
N PRO A 104 7.32 -14.13 3.46
CA PRO A 104 6.53 -14.44 4.65
C PRO A 104 6.24 -13.25 5.55
N GLY A 105 7.20 -12.31 5.70
CA GLY A 105 7.02 -11.08 6.48
C GLY A 105 5.96 -10.18 5.87
N ILE A 106 5.99 -9.95 4.56
CA ILE A 106 4.99 -9.15 3.83
C ILE A 106 3.59 -9.74 3.99
N LEU A 107 3.46 -11.07 3.84
CA LEU A 107 2.18 -11.76 4.02
C LEU A 107 1.70 -11.71 5.47
N GLY A 108 2.61 -11.73 6.44
CA GLY A 108 2.31 -11.54 7.86
C GLY A 108 1.78 -10.14 8.15
N GLU A 109 2.38 -9.09 7.58
CA GLU A 109 1.91 -7.71 7.69
C GLU A 109 0.53 -7.54 7.05
N LEU A 110 0.29 -8.15 5.88
CA LEU A 110 -1.03 -8.12 5.24
C LEU A 110 -2.11 -8.72 6.14
N LEU A 111 -1.84 -9.86 6.78
CA LEU A 111 -2.75 -10.46 7.74
C LEU A 111 -2.96 -9.59 8.98
N SER A 112 -1.88 -9.01 9.51
CA SER A 112 -1.95 -8.11 10.67
C SER A 112 -2.81 -6.89 10.39
N ALA A 113 -2.66 -6.28 9.21
CA ALA A 113 -3.50 -5.17 8.76
C ALA A 113 -4.97 -5.58 8.60
N ALA A 114 -5.22 -6.76 8.04
CA ALA A 114 -6.59 -7.28 7.84
C ALA A 114 -7.31 -7.56 9.17
N PHE A 115 -6.59 -7.99 10.22
CA PHE A 115 -7.17 -8.23 11.54
C PHE A 115 -7.37 -6.95 12.34
N ASP A 116 -6.84 -5.82 11.90
CA ASP A 116 -6.80 -4.55 12.67
C ASP A 116 -6.38 -4.79 14.13
N ASN A 117 -5.32 -5.56 14.30
CA ASN A 117 -4.93 -6.15 15.56
C ASN A 117 -4.38 -5.11 16.55
N LYS A 118 -4.93 -5.07 17.77
CA LYS A 118 -4.52 -4.14 18.83
C LYS A 118 -3.74 -4.89 19.91
N SER A 119 -2.47 -5.16 19.65
CA SER A 119 -1.60 -6.01 20.49
C SER A 119 -1.04 -5.32 21.75
N MET A 120 -1.60 -4.20 22.19
CA MET A 120 -1.15 -3.49 23.40
C MET A 120 -1.40 -4.25 24.71
N LEU A 121 -2.42 -5.07 24.76
CA LEU A 121 -2.86 -5.80 25.94
C LEU A 121 -3.31 -7.20 25.57
N TRP A 122 -3.05 -8.18 26.43
CA TRP A 122 -3.57 -9.53 26.24
C TRP A 122 -5.08 -9.58 26.01
N ARG A 123 -5.85 -8.75 26.72
CA ARG A 123 -7.31 -8.71 26.58
C ARG A 123 -7.79 -8.22 25.21
N THR A 124 -7.04 -7.37 24.55
CA THR A 124 -7.40 -6.83 23.22
C THR A 124 -6.86 -7.68 22.09
N SER A 125 -5.85 -8.50 22.33
CA SER A 125 -5.29 -9.45 21.38
C SER A 125 -4.55 -10.58 22.10
N PRO A 126 -5.27 -11.57 22.62
CA PRO A 126 -4.64 -12.71 23.30
C PRO A 126 -3.64 -13.45 22.42
N ALA A 127 -4.02 -13.69 21.14
CA ALA A 127 -3.16 -14.39 20.18
C ALA A 127 -1.82 -13.68 19.96
N SER A 128 -1.82 -12.34 19.79
CA SER A 128 -0.58 -11.60 19.58
C SER A 128 0.35 -11.64 20.76
N THR A 129 -0.19 -11.46 21.97
CA THR A 129 0.60 -11.47 23.21
C THR A 129 1.22 -12.85 23.45
N GLU A 130 0.44 -13.90 23.31
CA GLU A 130 0.93 -15.27 23.54
C GLU A 130 1.92 -15.72 22.47
N LEU A 131 1.71 -15.35 21.20
CA LEU A 131 2.68 -15.59 20.14
C LEU A 131 3.99 -14.82 20.37
N GLU A 132 3.92 -13.56 20.80
CA GLU A 132 5.09 -12.78 21.15
C GLU A 132 5.89 -13.43 22.28
N GLU A 133 5.24 -13.81 23.37
CA GLU A 133 5.88 -14.50 24.49
C GLU A 133 6.59 -15.78 24.05
N VAL A 134 5.93 -16.61 23.25
CA VAL A 134 6.51 -17.86 22.73
C VAL A 134 7.72 -17.61 21.82
N VAL A 135 7.62 -16.64 20.90
CA VAL A 135 8.71 -16.34 19.96
C VAL A 135 9.90 -15.71 20.67
N LEU A 136 9.67 -14.88 21.70
CA LEU A 136 10.74 -14.26 22.48
C LEU A 136 11.44 -15.27 23.44
N ASP A 137 10.74 -16.37 23.78
CA ASP A 137 11.30 -17.43 24.62
C ASP A 137 12.18 -18.44 23.82
N TRP A 138 12.09 -18.42 22.50
CA TRP A 138 12.92 -19.24 21.61
C TRP A 138 14.35 -18.68 21.45
#